data_c714783f4db495255f12ada37876d6fd
#
_entry.id   c714783f4db495255f12ada37876d6fd
#
_cell.length_a   1.000
_cell.length_b   1.000
_cell.length_c   1.000
_cell.angle_alpha   90.00
_cell.angle_beta   90.00
_cell.angle_gamma   90.00
#
_symmetry.space_group_name_H-M   'P 1'
#
loop_
_entity.id
_entity.type
_entity.pdbx_description
1 polymer ?
#
loop_
_entity_poly.entity_id
_entity_poly.type
_entity_poly.pdbx_seq_one_letter_code
_entity_poly.pdbx_strand_id
1 'polypeptide(L)'
;MNINSQNYETPIIIDLGSSQIKVGFGGQEHPKKIFNSFIGEPKYKKLIKTLNKDNSIKKELFIGSDCDKNINILKLRYPINHGSFSNNEDIYPLFNYIFSLLKISSEEIKHHPILISEPLENPINNRENISKTLFEQFNINKLFFASQPVLSLYSTSNTTGIILESGDGVTQSCAIYEGYSIPNSFQRYDYGGKDVTNYFDDILKKMGYFFETSAEKLIIKEIKEKCCWACPTNISESIKKNTEFEKENHFLPDGNVIELGVERIYPAEILFKPDIIGLEYPGFHEMILNSINNIDIELRAKLYQSILLSGGNTAISGTTNKIYSEIKKLVNQNMKINIHSPKNPHLLCWIGGSIISKLEIFKKMWITKQEWEENGNKILHEKTI
;
A
#
# COMPACT_ATOMS: atom_id res chain seq x y z
N MET A 1 26.50 30.66 -14.17
CA MET A 1 26.51 29.25 -13.75
C MET A 1 25.16 28.67 -14.09
N ASN A 2 25.09 27.81 -15.11
CA ASN A 2 23.84 27.19 -15.59
C ASN A 2 23.34 26.14 -14.59
N ILE A 3 22.31 26.48 -13.82
CA ILE A 3 21.63 25.59 -12.90
C ILE A 3 20.37 25.04 -13.57
N ASN A 4 20.44 24.52 -14.79
CA ASN A 4 19.26 23.90 -15.44
C ASN A 4 19.62 22.82 -16.45
N SER A 5 20.49 21.87 -16.09
CA SER A 5 20.39 20.53 -16.66
C SER A 5 19.69 19.65 -15.63
N GLN A 6 18.39 19.88 -15.41
CA GLN A 6 17.55 18.88 -14.78
C GLN A 6 17.69 17.63 -15.64
N ASN A 7 18.14 16.54 -15.01
CA ASN A 7 18.36 15.25 -15.62
C ASN A 7 16.99 14.69 -16.05
N TYR A 8 16.51 15.05 -17.25
CA TYR A 8 15.23 14.62 -17.84
C TYR A 8 15.08 13.09 -17.97
N GLU A 9 16.16 12.33 -17.70
CA GLU A 9 16.14 10.86 -17.68
C GLU A 9 15.90 10.26 -16.30
N THR A 10 15.69 11.07 -15.25
CA THR A 10 15.45 10.54 -13.90
C THR A 10 14.08 9.88 -13.85
N PRO A 11 14.00 8.58 -13.52
CA PRO A 11 12.72 7.88 -13.43
C PRO A 11 11.79 8.49 -12.38
N ILE A 12 10.49 8.55 -12.68
CA ILE A 12 9.44 8.85 -11.71
C ILE A 12 8.98 7.52 -11.11
N ILE A 13 8.95 7.43 -9.78
CA ILE A 13 8.50 6.26 -9.04
C ILE A 13 7.15 6.57 -8.44
N ILE A 14 6.16 5.73 -8.73
CA ILE A 14 4.77 5.87 -8.27
C ILE A 14 4.36 4.57 -7.59
N ASP A 15 4.12 4.62 -6.28
CA ASP A 15 3.51 3.54 -5.53
C ASP A 15 2.01 3.83 -5.38
N LEU A 16 1.19 3.07 -6.12
CA LEU A 16 -0.28 3.22 -6.19
C LEU A 16 -0.97 2.43 -5.08
N GLY A 17 -0.91 2.93 -3.84
CA GLY A 17 -1.60 2.30 -2.72
C GLY A 17 -3.08 2.67 -2.63
N SER A 18 -3.92 1.75 -2.13
CA SER A 18 -5.37 1.97 -1.94
C SER A 18 -5.68 3.07 -0.93
N SER A 19 -4.82 3.30 0.06
CA SER A 19 -4.98 4.35 1.07
C SER A 19 -4.13 5.58 0.80
N GLN A 20 -2.87 5.39 0.42
CA GLN A 20 -1.90 6.46 0.17
C GLN A 20 -1.11 6.18 -1.09
N ILE A 21 -0.89 7.23 -1.86
CA ILE A 21 -0.01 7.22 -3.04
C ILE A 21 1.29 7.91 -2.67
N LYS A 22 2.42 7.28 -3.04
CA LYS A 22 3.76 7.79 -2.79
C LYS A 22 4.45 8.04 -4.12
N VAL A 23 4.98 9.24 -4.30
CA VAL A 23 5.58 9.66 -5.56
C VAL A 23 6.89 10.42 -5.35
N GLY A 24 7.82 10.24 -6.27
CA GLY A 24 9.11 10.93 -6.25
C GLY A 24 10.00 10.46 -7.40
N PHE A 25 11.28 10.73 -7.28
CA PHE A 25 12.26 10.43 -8.33
C PHE A 25 13.19 9.29 -7.91
N GLY A 26 13.56 8.47 -8.88
CA GLY A 26 14.52 7.39 -8.68
C GLY A 26 15.86 7.90 -8.13
N GLY A 27 16.45 7.13 -7.19
CA GLY A 27 17.68 7.48 -6.48
C GLY A 27 17.49 8.37 -5.26
N GLN A 28 16.24 8.75 -4.91
CA GLN A 28 15.93 9.43 -3.65
C GLN A 28 15.69 8.38 -2.55
N GLU A 29 16.08 8.72 -1.31
CA GLU A 29 15.88 7.86 -0.13
C GLU A 29 14.43 7.83 0.34
N HIS A 30 13.67 8.90 0.08
CA HIS A 30 12.28 9.04 0.47
C HIS A 30 11.42 9.60 -0.66
N PRO A 31 10.12 9.26 -0.72
CA PRO A 31 9.19 9.85 -1.67
C PRO A 31 9.11 11.37 -1.49
N LYS A 32 9.11 12.10 -2.59
CA LYS A 32 8.99 13.57 -2.57
C LYS A 32 7.63 14.02 -2.06
N LYS A 33 6.58 13.23 -2.32
CA LYS A 33 5.22 13.47 -1.87
C LYS A 33 4.53 12.16 -1.46
N ILE A 34 3.74 12.25 -0.40
CA ILE A 34 2.79 11.21 0.04
C ILE A 34 1.46 11.92 0.21
N PHE A 35 0.39 11.35 -0.32
CA PHE A 35 -0.96 11.89 -0.19
C PHE A 35 -2.00 10.78 -0.16
N ASN A 36 -3.17 11.10 0.40
CA ASN A 36 -4.27 10.15 0.51
C ASN A 36 -4.86 9.80 -0.86
N SER A 37 -5.08 8.51 -1.12
CA SER A 37 -5.62 7.97 -2.36
C SER A 37 -7.14 8.10 -2.44
N PHE A 38 -7.69 9.29 -2.20
CA PHE A 38 -9.11 9.53 -2.39
C PHE A 38 -9.36 10.74 -3.28
N ILE A 39 -10.52 10.72 -3.91
CA ILE A 39 -11.05 11.80 -4.72
C ILE A 39 -12.28 12.36 -4.00
N GLY A 40 -12.34 13.67 -3.89
CA GLY A 40 -13.43 14.40 -3.29
C GLY A 40 -14.35 15.01 -4.34
N GLU A 41 -15.65 14.82 -4.19
CA GLU A 41 -16.70 15.48 -4.96
C GLU A 41 -17.53 16.36 -4.03
N PRO A 42 -17.91 17.59 -4.41
CA PRO A 42 -18.73 18.45 -3.56
C PRO A 42 -20.06 17.78 -3.22
N LYS A 43 -20.42 17.71 -1.92
CA LYS A 43 -21.69 17.16 -1.46
C LYS A 43 -22.91 17.85 -2.09
N TYR A 44 -22.77 19.16 -2.39
CA TYR A 44 -23.84 19.97 -3.00
C TYR A 44 -23.30 20.76 -4.18
N LYS A 45 -23.95 20.68 -5.34
CA LYS A 45 -23.56 21.40 -6.58
C LYS A 45 -23.41 22.93 -6.40
N LYS A 46 -24.14 23.53 -5.45
CA LYS A 46 -24.01 24.96 -5.12
C LYS A 46 -22.65 25.32 -4.51
N LEU A 47 -22.00 24.37 -3.82
CA LEU A 47 -20.69 24.57 -3.22
C LEU A 47 -19.56 24.70 -4.25
N ILE A 48 -19.73 24.17 -5.47
CA ILE A 48 -18.75 24.28 -6.55
C ILE A 48 -18.40 25.76 -6.82
N LYS A 49 -19.41 26.65 -6.79
CA LYS A 49 -19.20 28.11 -6.99
C LYS A 49 -18.43 28.78 -5.87
N THR A 50 -18.55 28.26 -4.63
CA THR A 50 -17.90 28.82 -3.45
C THR A 50 -16.46 28.33 -3.30
N LEU A 51 -16.17 27.11 -3.74
CA LEU A 51 -14.85 26.49 -3.68
C LEU A 51 -13.91 26.97 -4.80
N ASN A 52 -14.51 27.36 -5.93
CA ASN A 52 -13.78 27.93 -7.07
C ASN A 52 -13.73 29.46 -6.93
N LYS A 53 -12.87 29.99 -6.06
CA LYS A 53 -12.70 31.44 -5.85
C LYS A 53 -12.24 32.19 -7.11
N ASP A 54 -11.56 31.50 -8.01
CA ASP A 54 -11.16 32.03 -9.33
C ASP A 54 -12.09 31.43 -10.40
N ASN A 55 -12.85 32.28 -11.07
CA ASN A 55 -13.86 31.93 -12.08
C ASN A 55 -13.32 31.21 -13.35
N SER A 56 -12.04 30.87 -13.39
CA SER A 56 -11.37 30.33 -14.59
C SER A 56 -11.39 28.80 -14.73
N ILE A 57 -11.57 28.03 -13.63
CA ILE A 57 -11.58 26.56 -13.69
C ILE A 57 -12.68 26.02 -12.76
N LYS A 58 -13.74 25.44 -13.33
CA LYS A 58 -14.72 24.66 -12.56
C LYS A 58 -14.05 23.37 -12.11
N LYS A 59 -13.45 23.34 -10.92
CA LYS A 59 -12.85 22.15 -10.34
C LYS A 59 -13.97 21.28 -9.78
N GLU A 60 -14.32 20.22 -10.50
CA GLU A 60 -15.37 19.28 -10.11
C GLU A 60 -14.80 18.15 -9.23
N LEU A 61 -13.51 17.85 -9.38
CA LEU A 61 -12.80 16.83 -8.62
C LEU A 61 -11.68 17.46 -7.78
N PHE A 62 -11.59 17.04 -6.53
CA PHE A 62 -10.55 17.40 -5.58
C PHE A 62 -9.67 16.18 -5.29
N ILE A 63 -8.36 16.32 -5.31
CA ILE A 63 -7.40 15.22 -5.09
C ILE A 63 -6.33 15.68 -4.11
N GLY A 64 -5.88 14.76 -3.22
CA GLY A 64 -4.80 15.01 -2.28
C GLY A 64 -5.03 16.19 -1.37
N SER A 65 -4.09 17.13 -1.25
CA SER A 65 -4.14 18.26 -0.32
C SER A 65 -5.35 19.18 -0.51
N ASP A 66 -5.96 19.21 -1.69
CA ASP A 66 -7.18 19.97 -1.93
C ASP A 66 -8.41 19.26 -1.31
N CYS A 67 -8.40 17.94 -1.24
CA CYS A 67 -9.39 17.18 -0.47
C CYS A 67 -9.21 17.43 1.03
N ASP A 68 -7.99 17.34 1.55
CA ASP A 68 -7.71 17.49 2.97
C ASP A 68 -8.20 18.85 3.51
N LYS A 69 -8.03 19.92 2.72
CA LYS A 69 -8.49 21.28 3.07
C LYS A 69 -10.01 21.43 3.10
N ASN A 70 -10.72 20.61 2.33
CA ASN A 70 -12.17 20.76 2.11
C ASN A 70 -12.98 19.52 2.55
N ILE A 71 -12.39 18.66 3.36
CA ILE A 71 -12.88 17.31 3.67
C ILE A 71 -14.33 17.28 4.18
N ASN A 72 -14.73 18.26 4.97
CA ASN A 72 -16.06 18.35 5.59
C ASN A 72 -17.20 18.60 4.58
N ILE A 73 -16.89 19.20 3.43
CA ILE A 73 -17.85 19.56 2.39
C ILE A 73 -17.78 18.66 1.16
N LEU A 74 -16.84 17.71 1.17
CA LEU A 74 -16.65 16.74 0.10
C LEU A 74 -17.21 15.36 0.48
N LYS A 75 -17.76 14.67 -0.51
CA LYS A 75 -17.99 13.23 -0.47
C LYS A 75 -16.74 12.56 -0.99
N LEU A 76 -16.08 11.76 -0.15
CA LEU A 76 -14.86 11.07 -0.51
C LEU A 76 -15.16 9.71 -1.12
N ARG A 77 -14.41 9.34 -2.17
CA ARG A 77 -14.36 8.00 -2.73
C ARG A 77 -12.92 7.58 -3.00
N TYR A 78 -12.66 6.31 -2.96
CA TYR A 78 -11.33 5.74 -3.21
C TYR A 78 -11.29 5.22 -4.65
N PRO A 79 -10.46 5.81 -5.53
CA PRO A 79 -10.34 5.37 -6.92
C PRO A 79 -9.66 4.01 -7.04
N ILE A 80 -8.78 3.68 -6.08
CA ILE A 80 -8.03 2.41 -6.04
C ILE A 80 -8.61 1.53 -4.93
N ASN A 81 -9.16 0.39 -5.31
CA ASN A 81 -9.68 -0.61 -4.39
C ASN A 81 -8.98 -1.94 -4.67
N HIS A 82 -8.48 -2.59 -3.62
CA HIS A 82 -7.70 -3.84 -3.74
C HIS A 82 -6.59 -3.74 -4.80
N GLY A 83 -5.88 -2.59 -4.84
CA GLY A 83 -4.75 -2.36 -5.75
C GLY A 83 -5.13 -2.12 -7.21
N SER A 84 -6.40 -1.98 -7.54
CA SER A 84 -6.91 -1.76 -8.90
C SER A 84 -7.82 -0.54 -8.97
N PHE A 85 -7.84 0.17 -10.10
CA PHE A 85 -8.78 1.26 -10.32
C PHE A 85 -10.22 0.73 -10.42
N SER A 86 -11.12 1.31 -9.64
CA SER A 86 -12.55 1.00 -9.69
C SER A 86 -13.25 1.63 -10.91
N ASN A 87 -12.73 2.77 -11.38
CA ASN A 87 -13.21 3.48 -12.55
C ASN A 87 -12.03 3.99 -13.39
N ASN A 88 -11.98 3.66 -14.66
CA ASN A 88 -10.91 4.08 -15.57
C ASN A 88 -10.87 5.60 -15.79
N GLU A 89 -12.00 6.29 -15.62
CA GLU A 89 -12.07 7.76 -15.72
C GLU A 89 -11.23 8.48 -14.66
N ASP A 90 -10.90 7.80 -13.56
CA ASP A 90 -10.08 8.35 -12.48
C ASP A 90 -8.57 8.32 -12.77
N ILE A 91 -8.14 7.52 -13.73
CA ILE A 91 -6.70 7.34 -14.04
C ILE A 91 -6.10 8.67 -14.49
N TYR A 92 -6.66 9.31 -15.50
CA TYR A 92 -6.13 10.56 -16.04
C TYR A 92 -6.08 11.70 -14.98
N PRO A 93 -7.17 12.02 -14.27
CA PRO A 93 -7.14 13.07 -13.25
C PRO A 93 -6.11 12.81 -12.15
N LEU A 94 -5.96 11.55 -11.72
CA LEU A 94 -5.01 11.18 -10.68
C LEU A 94 -3.56 11.36 -11.16
N PHE A 95 -3.20 10.87 -12.34
CA PHE A 95 -1.86 11.05 -12.88
C PHE A 95 -1.55 12.51 -13.19
N ASN A 96 -2.51 13.28 -13.70
CA ASN A 96 -2.35 14.71 -13.91
C ASN A 96 -2.06 15.45 -12.59
N TYR A 97 -2.74 15.05 -11.50
CA TYR A 97 -2.46 15.59 -10.17
C TYR A 97 -1.04 15.20 -9.70
N ILE A 98 -0.62 13.93 -9.88
CA ILE A 98 0.72 13.45 -9.53
C ILE A 98 1.80 14.28 -10.21
N PHE A 99 1.68 14.49 -11.52
CA PHE A 99 2.69 15.26 -12.26
C PHE A 99 2.71 16.74 -11.85
N SER A 100 1.55 17.32 -11.56
CA SER A 100 1.46 18.67 -11.01
C SER A 100 2.15 18.81 -9.65
N LEU A 101 2.01 17.82 -8.75
CA LEU A 101 2.70 17.78 -7.45
C LEU A 101 4.21 17.71 -7.60
N LEU A 102 4.69 17.00 -8.60
CA LEU A 102 6.12 16.89 -8.90
C LEU A 102 6.67 18.15 -9.60
N LYS A 103 5.77 19.07 -10.03
CA LYS A 103 6.08 20.27 -10.81
C LYS A 103 6.74 19.94 -12.15
N ILE A 104 6.21 18.93 -12.83
CA ILE A 104 6.65 18.50 -14.16
C ILE A 104 5.63 19.03 -15.17
N SER A 105 6.09 19.75 -16.18
CA SER A 105 5.25 20.25 -17.27
C SER A 105 4.84 19.10 -18.23
N SER A 106 3.79 19.30 -19.01
CA SER A 106 3.33 18.33 -20.01
C SER A 106 4.42 17.99 -21.04
N GLU A 107 5.32 18.95 -21.35
CA GLU A 107 6.44 18.71 -22.26
C GLU A 107 7.58 17.91 -21.64
N GLU A 108 7.77 18.03 -20.33
CA GLU A 108 8.84 17.33 -19.61
C GLU A 108 8.48 15.88 -19.27
N ILE A 109 7.20 15.58 -19.04
CA ILE A 109 6.73 14.23 -18.64
C ILE A 109 7.25 13.17 -19.62
N LYS A 110 7.21 13.43 -20.93
CA LYS A 110 7.64 12.49 -21.98
C LYS A 110 9.10 12.03 -21.82
N HIS A 111 9.94 12.81 -21.17
CA HIS A 111 11.36 12.50 -20.99
C HIS A 111 11.66 11.66 -19.75
N HIS A 112 10.72 11.55 -18.81
CA HIS A 112 10.88 10.77 -17.60
C HIS A 112 10.35 9.34 -17.77
N PRO A 113 11.18 8.30 -17.60
CA PRO A 113 10.67 6.94 -17.43
C PRO A 113 9.77 6.86 -16.21
N ILE A 114 8.69 6.08 -16.27
CA ILE A 114 7.76 5.93 -15.15
C ILE A 114 7.78 4.48 -14.67
N LEU A 115 8.07 4.28 -13.38
CA LEU A 115 7.93 2.99 -12.70
C LEU A 115 6.71 3.04 -11.79
N ILE A 116 5.81 2.08 -11.96
CA ILE A 116 4.59 1.93 -11.16
C ILE A 116 4.68 0.62 -10.39
N SER A 117 4.44 0.68 -9.08
CA SER A 117 4.27 -0.52 -8.28
C SER A 117 2.88 -1.12 -8.47
N GLU A 118 2.79 -2.44 -8.46
CA GLU A 118 1.52 -3.16 -8.49
C GLU A 118 1.53 -4.37 -7.56
N PRO A 119 0.36 -4.78 -7.03
CA PRO A 119 0.28 -6.00 -6.23
C PRO A 119 0.46 -7.25 -7.09
N LEU A 120 0.75 -8.38 -6.43
CA LEU A 120 0.75 -9.70 -7.09
C LEU A 120 -0.59 -9.93 -7.79
N GLU A 121 -0.56 -10.64 -8.91
CA GLU A 121 -1.77 -11.03 -9.65
C GLU A 121 -2.73 -9.85 -9.90
N ASN A 122 -2.14 -8.68 -10.23
CA ASN A 122 -2.93 -7.49 -10.57
C ASN A 122 -3.80 -7.78 -11.81
N PRO A 123 -5.09 -7.38 -11.83
CA PRO A 123 -5.94 -7.56 -13.01
C PRO A 123 -5.29 -6.99 -14.27
N ILE A 124 -5.24 -7.81 -15.32
CA ILE A 124 -4.63 -7.47 -16.62
C ILE A 124 -5.17 -6.12 -17.14
N ASN A 125 -6.50 -5.95 -17.12
CA ASN A 125 -7.15 -4.74 -17.58
C ASN A 125 -6.71 -3.48 -16.83
N ASN A 126 -6.34 -3.59 -15.53
CA ASN A 126 -5.86 -2.45 -14.77
C ASN A 126 -4.54 -1.92 -15.34
N ARG A 127 -3.58 -2.83 -15.58
CA ARG A 127 -2.28 -2.51 -16.17
C ARG A 127 -2.45 -1.91 -17.58
N GLU A 128 -3.30 -2.51 -18.41
CA GLU A 128 -3.57 -2.05 -19.79
C GLU A 128 -4.19 -0.64 -19.81
N ASN A 129 -5.18 -0.36 -18.97
CA ASN A 129 -5.83 0.95 -18.91
C ASN A 129 -4.88 2.05 -18.43
N ILE A 130 -4.04 1.75 -17.44
CA ILE A 130 -3.00 2.68 -16.97
C ILE A 130 -2.00 2.96 -18.10
N SER A 131 -1.52 1.91 -18.78
CA SER A 131 -0.56 2.04 -19.90
C SER A 131 -1.12 2.87 -21.02
N LYS A 132 -2.36 2.59 -21.44
CA LYS A 132 -3.05 3.33 -22.47
C LYS A 132 -3.15 4.82 -22.13
N THR A 133 -3.55 5.15 -20.90
CA THR A 133 -3.63 6.54 -20.45
C THR A 133 -2.27 7.22 -20.49
N LEU A 134 -1.22 6.55 -20.01
CA LEU A 134 0.13 7.14 -19.95
C LEU A 134 0.76 7.31 -21.34
N PHE A 135 0.68 6.31 -22.20
CA PHE A 135 1.26 6.39 -23.56
C PHE A 135 0.47 7.30 -24.49
N GLU A 136 -0.87 7.22 -24.49
CA GLU A 136 -1.70 7.97 -25.43
C GLU A 136 -1.99 9.41 -24.97
N GLN A 137 -2.32 9.61 -23.67
CA GLN A 137 -2.77 10.93 -23.19
C GLN A 137 -1.63 11.78 -22.61
N PHE A 138 -0.66 11.16 -21.91
CA PHE A 138 0.50 11.84 -21.38
C PHE A 138 1.74 11.78 -22.28
N ASN A 139 1.68 10.96 -23.34
CA ASN A 139 2.76 10.81 -24.33
C ASN A 139 4.12 10.44 -23.72
N ILE A 140 4.12 9.57 -22.71
CA ILE A 140 5.36 9.11 -22.07
C ILE A 140 6.17 8.22 -23.01
N ASN A 141 7.50 8.15 -22.82
CA ASN A 141 8.39 7.36 -23.66
C ASN A 141 8.72 5.98 -23.08
N LYS A 142 8.68 5.82 -21.76
CA LYS A 142 9.10 4.58 -21.08
C LYS A 142 8.23 4.31 -19.87
N LEU A 143 7.77 3.07 -19.72
CA LEU A 143 6.95 2.59 -18.61
C LEU A 143 7.47 1.25 -18.10
N PHE A 144 7.31 0.99 -16.81
CA PHE A 144 7.54 -0.32 -16.23
C PHE A 144 6.61 -0.56 -15.04
N PHE A 145 6.07 -1.78 -14.94
CA PHE A 145 5.32 -2.24 -13.79
C PHE A 145 6.18 -3.20 -12.98
N ALA A 146 6.24 -2.98 -11.67
CA ALA A 146 7.04 -3.80 -10.76
C ALA A 146 6.20 -4.30 -9.59
N SER A 147 6.38 -5.57 -9.25
CA SER A 147 5.70 -6.22 -8.12
C SER A 147 6.09 -5.58 -6.78
N GLN A 148 5.10 -5.17 -5.99
CA GLN A 148 5.30 -4.53 -4.68
C GLN A 148 6.17 -5.37 -3.73
N PRO A 149 5.96 -6.69 -3.53
CA PRO A 149 6.83 -7.49 -2.68
C PRO A 149 8.28 -7.54 -3.15
N VAL A 150 8.51 -7.63 -4.46
CA VAL A 150 9.87 -7.61 -5.02
C VAL A 150 10.57 -6.30 -4.71
N LEU A 151 9.88 -5.17 -4.94
CA LEU A 151 10.39 -3.85 -4.61
C LEU A 151 10.70 -3.72 -3.11
N SER A 152 9.78 -4.19 -2.26
CA SER A 152 9.95 -4.16 -0.81
C SER A 152 11.20 -4.93 -0.37
N LEU A 153 11.52 -6.07 -0.99
CA LEU A 153 12.74 -6.82 -0.68
C LEU A 153 13.99 -6.04 -1.11
N TYR A 154 14.00 -5.50 -2.31
CA TYR A 154 15.14 -4.71 -2.82
C TYR A 154 15.47 -3.50 -1.94
N SER A 155 14.47 -2.92 -1.25
CA SER A 155 14.69 -1.81 -0.32
C SER A 155 15.63 -2.18 0.85
N THR A 156 15.75 -3.46 1.18
CA THR A 156 16.62 -3.98 2.25
C THR A 156 17.96 -4.48 1.73
N SER A 157 18.27 -4.24 0.46
CA SER A 157 19.48 -4.74 -0.22
C SER A 157 19.59 -6.28 -0.25
N ASN A 158 18.49 -6.98 -0.02
CA ASN A 158 18.39 -8.42 -0.12
C ASN A 158 17.78 -8.83 -1.46
N THR A 159 18.19 -9.99 -1.96
CA THR A 159 17.65 -10.60 -3.18
C THR A 159 16.94 -11.93 -2.91
N THR A 160 16.99 -12.42 -1.68
CA THR A 160 16.35 -13.68 -1.27
C THR A 160 15.62 -13.48 0.06
N GLY A 161 14.35 -13.86 0.11
CA GLY A 161 13.54 -13.78 1.31
C GLY A 161 12.08 -14.14 1.04
N ILE A 162 11.30 -14.21 2.11
CA ILE A 162 9.85 -14.29 2.06
C ILE A 162 9.29 -12.94 2.50
N ILE A 163 8.37 -12.41 1.75
CA ILE A 163 7.75 -11.11 2.05
C ILE A 163 6.30 -11.34 2.46
N LEU A 164 5.93 -10.74 3.58
CA LEU A 164 4.54 -10.47 3.91
C LEU A 164 4.31 -8.97 3.79
N GLU A 165 3.46 -8.58 2.88
CA GLU A 165 3.06 -7.20 2.68
C GLU A 165 1.58 -7.03 2.91
N SER A 166 1.19 -6.13 3.81
CA SER A 166 -0.20 -5.83 4.09
C SER A 166 -0.45 -4.34 4.06
N GLY A 167 -1.17 -3.92 3.02
CA GLY A 167 -1.61 -2.55 2.80
C GLY A 167 -3.03 -2.31 3.29
N ASP A 168 -3.66 -1.26 2.77
CA ASP A 168 -5.04 -0.91 3.14
C ASP A 168 -6.07 -1.82 2.44
N GLY A 169 -5.82 -2.23 1.19
CA GLY A 169 -6.77 -3.02 0.40
C GLY A 169 -6.31 -4.44 0.06
N VAL A 170 -5.04 -4.77 0.22
CA VAL A 170 -4.48 -6.09 -0.16
C VAL A 170 -3.51 -6.56 0.89
N THR A 171 -3.57 -7.85 1.18
CA THR A 171 -2.55 -8.58 1.93
C THR A 171 -1.98 -9.67 1.02
N GLN A 172 -0.65 -9.70 0.91
CA GLN A 172 0.04 -10.60 -0.01
C GLN A 172 1.34 -11.14 0.58
N SER A 173 1.72 -12.33 0.13
CA SER A 173 3.00 -12.96 0.50
C SER A 173 3.60 -13.69 -0.69
N CYS A 174 4.89 -13.64 -0.84
CA CYS A 174 5.61 -14.45 -1.81
C CYS A 174 7.05 -14.71 -1.38
N ALA A 175 7.62 -15.79 -1.92
CA ALA A 175 9.04 -16.08 -1.84
C ALA A 175 9.76 -15.47 -3.04
N ILE A 176 10.91 -14.88 -2.77
CA ILE A 176 11.83 -14.34 -3.77
C ILE A 176 13.18 -15.04 -3.58
N TYR A 177 13.76 -15.52 -4.65
CA TYR A 177 15.07 -16.15 -4.68
C TYR A 177 15.93 -15.53 -5.76
N GLU A 178 17.09 -15.00 -5.35
CA GLU A 178 18.07 -14.33 -6.24
C GLU A 178 17.44 -13.22 -7.10
N GLY A 179 16.46 -12.49 -6.56
CA GLY A 179 15.79 -11.39 -7.23
C GLY A 179 14.54 -11.78 -8.04
N TYR A 180 14.26 -13.07 -8.18
CA TYR A 180 13.11 -13.57 -8.92
C TYR A 180 12.01 -14.04 -7.96
N SER A 181 10.78 -13.58 -8.18
CA SER A 181 9.62 -14.08 -7.45
C SER A 181 9.29 -15.51 -7.90
N ILE A 182 8.92 -16.37 -6.95
CA ILE A 182 8.54 -17.77 -7.22
C ILE A 182 7.02 -17.84 -7.33
N PRO A 183 6.44 -18.02 -8.53
CA PRO A 183 4.98 -17.94 -8.71
C PRO A 183 4.17 -18.89 -7.85
N ASN A 184 4.64 -20.13 -7.64
CA ASN A 184 3.96 -21.13 -6.81
C ASN A 184 3.83 -20.71 -5.33
N SER A 185 4.60 -19.72 -4.88
CA SER A 185 4.56 -19.20 -3.52
C SER A 185 3.58 -18.04 -3.34
N PHE A 186 2.96 -17.54 -4.42
CA PHE A 186 2.08 -16.37 -4.35
C PHE A 186 0.85 -16.65 -3.50
N GLN A 187 0.64 -15.73 -2.57
CA GLN A 187 -0.56 -15.63 -1.74
C GLN A 187 -1.05 -14.20 -1.84
N ARG A 188 -2.25 -14.01 -2.37
CA ARG A 188 -2.91 -12.69 -2.42
C ARG A 188 -4.34 -12.81 -1.96
N TYR A 189 -4.72 -11.94 -1.06
CA TYR A 189 -6.09 -11.83 -0.56
C TYR A 189 -6.51 -10.37 -0.47
N ASP A 190 -7.74 -10.10 -0.90
CA ASP A 190 -8.29 -8.76 -0.98
C ASP A 190 -8.89 -8.32 0.36
N TYR A 191 -8.05 -8.28 1.40
CA TYR A 191 -8.35 -7.70 2.70
C TYR A 191 -7.14 -6.94 3.26
N GLY A 192 -7.39 -6.01 4.20
CA GLY A 192 -6.30 -5.23 4.74
C GLY A 192 -6.73 -4.17 5.75
N GLY A 193 -6.05 -3.05 5.77
CA GLY A 193 -6.24 -1.97 6.74
C GLY A 193 -7.64 -1.36 6.71
N LYS A 194 -8.31 -1.36 5.56
CA LYS A 194 -9.70 -0.91 5.43
C LYS A 194 -10.65 -1.81 6.24
N ASP A 195 -10.44 -3.13 6.18
CA ASP A 195 -11.26 -4.09 6.92
C ASP A 195 -11.01 -3.98 8.42
N VAL A 196 -9.74 -3.80 8.82
CA VAL A 196 -9.38 -3.49 10.22
C VAL A 196 -10.09 -2.23 10.70
N THR A 197 -10.13 -1.17 9.87
CA THR A 197 -10.81 0.10 10.21
C THR A 197 -12.32 -0.09 10.33
N ASN A 198 -12.94 -0.84 9.41
CA ASN A 198 -14.37 -1.12 9.44
C ASN A 198 -14.75 -1.95 10.67
N TYR A 199 -13.99 -2.99 10.99
CA TYR A 199 -14.23 -3.79 12.18
C TYR A 199 -14.04 -2.98 13.47
N PHE A 200 -13.06 -2.07 13.47
CA PHE A 200 -12.86 -1.16 14.61
C PHE A 200 -14.01 -0.17 14.76
N ASP A 201 -14.56 0.37 13.66
CA ASP A 201 -15.77 1.19 13.66
C ASP A 201 -16.94 0.47 14.35
N ASP A 202 -17.13 -0.81 14.05
CA ASP A 202 -18.17 -1.62 14.67
C ASP A 202 -17.94 -1.85 16.19
N ILE A 203 -16.69 -1.95 16.62
CA ILE A 203 -16.34 -2.02 18.04
C ILE A 203 -16.63 -0.66 18.72
N LEU A 204 -16.21 0.45 18.13
CA LEU A 204 -16.43 1.79 18.66
C LEU A 204 -17.91 2.12 18.76
N LYS A 205 -18.74 1.69 17.80
CA LYS A 205 -20.21 1.82 17.88
C LYS A 205 -20.81 1.08 19.08
N LYS A 206 -20.30 -0.11 19.38
CA LYS A 206 -20.73 -0.88 20.58
C LYS A 206 -20.34 -0.19 21.88
N MET A 207 -19.28 0.63 21.86
CA MET A 207 -18.88 1.49 22.97
C MET A 207 -19.67 2.80 23.04
N GLY A 208 -20.54 3.10 22.05
CA GLY A 208 -21.33 4.31 21.98
C GLY A 208 -20.72 5.47 21.18
N TYR A 209 -19.61 5.23 20.46
CA TYR A 209 -19.00 6.22 19.57
C TYR A 209 -19.45 6.01 18.14
N PHE A 210 -20.03 7.04 17.51
CA PHE A 210 -20.58 6.97 16.16
C PHE A 210 -19.85 7.93 15.22
N PHE A 211 -19.34 7.41 14.11
CA PHE A 211 -18.62 8.14 13.06
C PHE A 211 -19.32 7.88 11.72
N GLU A 212 -20.18 8.81 11.30
CA GLU A 212 -21.10 8.60 10.17
C GLU A 212 -20.52 9.12 8.85
N THR A 213 -19.78 10.24 8.90
CA THR A 213 -19.26 10.90 7.71
C THR A 213 -17.94 10.29 7.23
N SER A 214 -17.64 10.45 5.94
CA SER A 214 -16.36 10.02 5.38
C SER A 214 -15.16 10.72 6.03
N ALA A 215 -15.34 11.95 6.51
CA ALA A 215 -14.31 12.68 7.27
C ALA A 215 -14.08 12.06 8.65
N GLU A 216 -15.14 11.71 9.37
CA GLU A 216 -15.05 11.09 10.69
C GLU A 216 -14.44 9.68 10.63
N LYS A 217 -14.67 8.94 9.55
CA LYS A 217 -14.03 7.63 9.35
C LYS A 217 -12.49 7.71 9.24
N LEU A 218 -11.94 8.85 8.86
CA LEU A 218 -10.50 9.08 8.89
C LEU A 218 -9.97 9.19 10.34
N ILE A 219 -10.82 9.65 11.29
CA ILE A 219 -10.47 9.66 12.70
C ILE A 219 -10.32 8.21 13.20
N ILE A 220 -11.25 7.31 12.84
CA ILE A 220 -11.14 5.88 13.20
C ILE A 220 -9.82 5.29 12.69
N LYS A 221 -9.45 5.63 11.44
CA LYS A 221 -8.17 5.19 10.86
C LYS A 221 -6.99 5.71 11.67
N GLU A 222 -7.02 6.96 12.10
CA GLU A 222 -5.98 7.56 12.94
C GLU A 222 -5.88 6.86 14.30
N ILE A 223 -7.02 6.59 14.96
CA ILE A 223 -7.08 5.85 16.22
C ILE A 223 -6.50 4.44 16.03
N LYS A 224 -6.88 3.74 14.96
CA LYS A 224 -6.33 2.43 14.60
C LYS A 224 -4.81 2.47 14.51
N GLU A 225 -4.27 3.41 13.75
CA GLU A 225 -2.81 3.51 13.50
C GLU A 225 -2.02 3.85 14.77
N LYS A 226 -2.62 4.60 15.71
CA LYS A 226 -1.96 5.01 16.95
C LYS A 226 -2.14 4.02 18.10
N CYS A 227 -3.35 3.47 18.26
CA CYS A 227 -3.74 2.75 19.47
C CYS A 227 -3.83 1.24 19.30
N CYS A 228 -4.07 0.69 18.09
CA CYS A 228 -4.20 -0.76 17.92
C CYS A 228 -2.92 -1.52 18.26
N TRP A 229 -3.11 -2.71 18.83
CA TRP A 229 -2.03 -3.58 19.27
C TRP A 229 -2.33 -5.04 18.95
N ALA A 230 -1.40 -5.72 18.29
CA ALA A 230 -1.47 -7.15 18.03
C ALA A 230 -0.91 -7.92 19.24
N CYS A 231 -1.81 -8.44 20.07
CA CYS A 231 -1.42 -9.18 21.28
C CYS A 231 -0.74 -10.51 20.92
N PRO A 232 0.49 -10.77 21.38
CA PRO A 232 1.21 -12.01 21.07
C PRO A 232 0.59 -13.26 21.70
N THR A 233 -0.18 -13.09 22.79
CA THR A 233 -0.84 -14.15 23.51
C THR A 233 -2.30 -14.33 23.06
N ASN A 234 -2.90 -15.46 23.36
CA ASN A 234 -4.32 -15.67 23.09
C ASN A 234 -5.16 -14.75 23.97
N ILE A 235 -5.93 -13.85 23.35
CA ILE A 235 -6.76 -12.86 24.05
C ILE A 235 -7.70 -13.54 25.05
N SER A 236 -8.36 -14.63 24.64
CA SER A 236 -9.32 -15.35 25.50
C SER A 236 -8.64 -15.93 26.76
N GLU A 237 -7.39 -16.37 26.66
CA GLU A 237 -6.62 -16.85 27.80
C GLU A 237 -6.16 -15.69 28.70
N SER A 238 -5.76 -14.58 28.10
CA SER A 238 -5.33 -13.39 28.84
C SER A 238 -6.50 -12.78 29.63
N ILE A 239 -7.69 -12.71 29.02
CA ILE A 239 -8.90 -12.26 29.70
C ILE A 239 -9.28 -13.22 30.85
N LYS A 240 -9.22 -14.54 30.64
CA LYS A 240 -9.51 -15.54 31.69
C LYS A 240 -8.52 -15.46 32.87
N LYS A 241 -7.29 -15.03 32.62
CA LYS A 241 -6.26 -14.84 33.63
C LYS A 241 -6.35 -13.48 34.33
N ASN A 242 -7.43 -12.70 34.11
CA ASN A 242 -7.57 -11.33 34.61
C ASN A 242 -6.35 -10.44 34.31
N THR A 243 -5.70 -10.65 33.18
CA THR A 243 -4.61 -9.78 32.77
C THR A 243 -5.21 -8.42 32.45
N GLU A 244 -4.88 -7.41 33.23
CA GLU A 244 -5.27 -6.03 32.94
C GLU A 244 -4.50 -5.57 31.69
N PHE A 245 -5.25 -5.21 30.66
CA PHE A 245 -4.67 -4.56 29.49
C PHE A 245 -4.49 -3.07 29.78
N GLU A 246 -3.31 -2.57 29.52
CA GLU A 246 -3.00 -1.16 29.66
C GLU A 246 -3.95 -0.34 28.79
N LYS A 247 -4.63 0.63 29.39
CA LYS A 247 -5.57 1.52 28.72
C LYS A 247 -4.83 2.59 27.97
N GLU A 248 -5.32 2.92 26.77
CA GLU A 248 -4.79 3.97 25.93
C GLU A 248 -5.86 5.03 25.70
N ASN A 249 -5.50 6.29 25.86
CA ASN A 249 -6.40 7.42 25.69
C ASN A 249 -6.13 8.10 24.35
N HIS A 250 -7.17 8.28 23.55
CA HIS A 250 -7.10 9.05 22.31
C HIS A 250 -7.97 10.30 22.40
N PHE A 251 -7.38 11.46 22.11
CA PHE A 251 -8.10 12.74 22.09
C PHE A 251 -8.72 12.98 20.73
N LEU A 252 -10.02 13.18 20.71
CA LEU A 252 -10.76 13.54 19.51
C LEU A 252 -10.62 15.04 19.19
N PRO A 253 -10.85 15.45 17.92
CA PRO A 253 -10.79 16.86 17.52
C PRO A 253 -11.78 17.79 18.27
N ASP A 254 -12.86 17.24 18.80
CA ASP A 254 -13.88 17.97 19.61
C ASP A 254 -13.49 18.11 21.09
N GLY A 255 -12.34 17.56 21.50
CA GLY A 255 -11.84 17.57 22.87
C GLY A 255 -12.30 16.39 23.73
N ASN A 256 -13.19 15.53 23.24
CA ASN A 256 -13.56 14.29 23.92
C ASN A 256 -12.40 13.29 23.93
N VAL A 257 -12.41 12.38 24.89
CA VAL A 257 -11.39 11.33 25.05
C VAL A 257 -12.04 9.97 24.88
N ILE A 258 -11.47 9.13 24.03
CA ILE A 258 -11.81 7.72 23.93
C ILE A 258 -10.77 6.94 24.72
N GLU A 259 -11.22 6.20 25.74
CA GLU A 259 -10.39 5.27 26.51
C GLU A 259 -10.54 3.88 25.90
N LEU A 260 -9.43 3.29 25.46
CA LEU A 260 -9.36 1.98 24.82
C LEU A 260 -8.59 1.01 25.72
N GLY A 261 -9.22 -0.06 26.14
CA GLY A 261 -8.60 -1.17 26.85
C GLY A 261 -8.35 -2.35 25.90
N VAL A 262 -9.09 -3.45 26.10
CA VAL A 262 -9.03 -4.64 25.26
C VAL A 262 -9.55 -4.38 23.83
N GLU A 263 -10.37 -3.37 23.64
CA GLU A 263 -10.95 -2.96 22.37
C GLU A 263 -9.90 -2.59 21.31
N ARG A 264 -8.72 -2.15 21.75
CA ARG A 264 -7.59 -1.85 20.83
C ARG A 264 -6.91 -3.09 20.28
N ILE A 265 -7.20 -4.28 20.83
CA ILE A 265 -6.57 -5.53 20.43
C ILE A 265 -7.39 -6.22 19.34
N TYR A 266 -8.71 -6.25 19.47
CA TYR A 266 -9.59 -6.95 18.55
C TYR A 266 -9.42 -6.56 17.07
N PRO A 267 -9.22 -5.28 16.70
CA PRO A 267 -9.06 -4.91 15.30
C PRO A 267 -7.86 -5.58 14.63
N ALA A 268 -6.75 -5.75 15.36
CA ALA A 268 -5.55 -6.40 14.84
C ALA A 268 -5.70 -7.93 14.71
N GLU A 269 -6.64 -8.54 15.43
CA GLU A 269 -6.88 -10.00 15.37
C GLU A 269 -7.35 -10.46 14.00
N ILE A 270 -8.10 -9.65 13.26
CA ILE A 270 -8.57 -10.03 11.92
C ILE A 270 -7.43 -10.28 10.93
N LEU A 271 -6.24 -9.71 11.17
CA LEU A 271 -5.06 -9.95 10.35
C LEU A 271 -4.47 -11.36 10.57
N PHE A 272 -4.83 -12.00 11.69
CA PHE A 272 -4.41 -13.34 12.08
C PHE A 272 -5.53 -14.37 11.98
N LYS A 273 -6.78 -13.89 12.05
CA LYS A 273 -8.01 -14.67 11.98
C LYS A 273 -9.08 -13.91 11.20
N PRO A 274 -8.99 -13.87 9.86
CA PRO A 274 -9.95 -13.16 9.03
C PRO A 274 -11.39 -13.69 9.13
N ASP A 275 -11.57 -14.94 9.62
CA ASP A 275 -12.86 -15.55 9.92
C ASP A 275 -13.71 -14.76 10.93
N ILE A 276 -13.10 -13.95 11.79
CA ILE A 276 -13.80 -13.04 12.71
C ILE A 276 -14.74 -12.08 11.96
N ILE A 277 -14.39 -11.70 10.74
CA ILE A 277 -15.20 -10.84 9.86
C ILE A 277 -15.85 -11.61 8.70
N GLY A 278 -15.90 -12.93 8.80
CA GLY A 278 -16.54 -13.81 7.81
C GLY A 278 -15.73 -14.07 6.54
N LEU A 279 -14.41 -13.83 6.56
CA LEU A 279 -13.52 -14.13 5.44
C LEU A 279 -12.81 -15.46 5.65
N GLU A 280 -12.98 -16.40 4.72
CA GLU A 280 -12.29 -17.70 4.73
C GLU A 280 -10.87 -17.59 4.15
N TYR A 281 -10.09 -16.63 4.64
CA TYR A 281 -8.72 -16.37 4.22
C TYR A 281 -7.72 -16.77 5.30
N PRO A 282 -6.49 -17.15 4.92
CA PRO A 282 -5.43 -17.40 5.89
C PRO A 282 -4.99 -16.12 6.60
N GLY A 283 -4.60 -16.25 7.86
CA GLY A 283 -3.96 -15.17 8.60
C GLY A 283 -2.51 -14.95 8.18
N PHE A 284 -1.90 -13.87 8.63
CA PHE A 284 -0.52 -13.47 8.31
C PHE A 284 0.50 -14.60 8.43
N HIS A 285 0.47 -15.33 9.55
CA HIS A 285 1.39 -16.42 9.83
C HIS A 285 1.16 -17.61 8.89
N GLU A 286 -0.09 -17.91 8.55
CA GLU A 286 -0.46 -18.99 7.63
C GLU A 286 -0.05 -18.64 6.18
N MET A 287 -0.22 -17.38 5.76
CA MET A 287 0.23 -16.93 4.45
C MET A 287 1.74 -17.11 4.27
N ILE A 288 2.54 -16.72 5.28
CA ILE A 288 3.99 -16.94 5.27
C ILE A 288 4.32 -18.44 5.14
N LEU A 289 3.65 -19.28 5.95
CA LEU A 289 3.87 -20.72 5.92
C LEU A 289 3.46 -21.34 4.60
N ASN A 290 2.31 -20.95 4.04
CA ASN A 290 1.83 -21.43 2.75
C ASN A 290 2.80 -21.06 1.63
N SER A 291 3.27 -19.81 1.61
CA SER A 291 4.28 -19.37 0.64
C SER A 291 5.57 -20.20 0.75
N ILE A 292 6.05 -20.51 1.96
CA ILE A 292 7.26 -21.32 2.16
C ILE A 292 7.01 -22.80 1.81
N ASN A 293 5.85 -23.35 2.15
CA ASN A 293 5.55 -24.76 1.91
C ASN A 293 5.36 -25.10 0.43
N ASN A 294 5.02 -24.12 -0.38
CA ASN A 294 4.81 -24.30 -1.82
C ASN A 294 6.10 -24.23 -2.65
N ILE A 295 7.28 -24.21 -2.02
CA ILE A 295 8.59 -24.16 -2.68
C ILE A 295 9.46 -25.34 -2.26
N ASP A 296 10.59 -25.48 -2.97
CA ASP A 296 11.55 -26.57 -2.75
C ASP A 296 12.06 -26.59 -1.32
N ILE A 297 12.12 -27.81 -0.75
CA ILE A 297 12.49 -28.05 0.64
C ILE A 297 13.84 -27.48 1.03
N GLU A 298 14.80 -27.49 0.08
CA GLU A 298 16.17 -26.99 0.27
C GLU A 298 16.21 -25.48 0.55
N LEU A 299 15.26 -24.71 0.01
CA LEU A 299 15.19 -23.26 0.17
C LEU A 299 14.46 -22.84 1.44
N ARG A 300 13.58 -23.69 1.99
CA ARG A 300 12.70 -23.34 3.11
C ARG A 300 13.44 -22.84 4.34
N ALA A 301 14.51 -23.52 4.73
CA ALA A 301 15.30 -23.14 5.91
C ALA A 301 15.92 -21.73 5.76
N LYS A 302 16.36 -21.36 4.56
CA LYS A 302 16.89 -20.03 4.25
C LYS A 302 15.80 -18.97 4.32
N LEU A 303 14.59 -19.28 3.82
CA LEU A 303 13.46 -18.35 3.79
C LEU A 303 12.88 -18.09 5.19
N TYR A 304 12.82 -19.09 6.07
CA TYR A 304 12.46 -18.87 7.48
C TYR A 304 13.40 -17.89 8.19
N GLN A 305 14.66 -17.82 7.76
CA GLN A 305 15.64 -16.91 8.31
C GLN A 305 15.66 -15.53 7.64
N SER A 306 14.80 -15.31 6.64
CA SER A 306 14.73 -14.07 5.87
C SER A 306 13.27 -13.67 5.59
N ILE A 307 12.48 -13.48 6.66
CA ILE A 307 11.10 -13.00 6.55
C ILE A 307 11.11 -11.48 6.66
N LEU A 308 10.57 -10.78 5.66
CA LEU A 308 10.45 -9.33 5.63
C LEU A 308 8.97 -8.93 5.77
N LEU A 309 8.69 -8.00 6.68
CA LEU A 309 7.38 -7.40 6.85
C LEU A 309 7.32 -6.04 6.16
N SER A 310 6.33 -5.86 5.28
CA SER A 310 6.07 -4.63 4.51
C SER A 310 4.60 -4.22 4.59
N GLY A 311 4.31 -2.95 4.26
CA GLY A 311 2.96 -2.41 4.30
C GLY A 311 2.54 -1.86 5.67
N GLY A 312 1.52 -0.98 5.66
CA GLY A 312 1.12 -0.22 6.86
C GLY A 312 0.60 -1.08 8.01
N ASN A 313 -0.09 -2.19 7.73
CA ASN A 313 -0.64 -3.05 8.80
C ASN A 313 0.44 -3.78 9.59
N THR A 314 1.60 -4.01 8.99
CA THR A 314 2.73 -4.65 9.70
C THR A 314 3.39 -3.72 10.73
N ALA A 315 3.09 -2.41 10.66
CA ALA A 315 3.53 -1.42 11.64
C ALA A 315 2.69 -1.42 12.93
N ILE A 316 1.54 -2.09 12.96
CA ILE A 316 0.75 -2.23 14.18
C ILE A 316 1.62 -2.86 15.27
N SER A 317 1.67 -2.21 16.43
CA SER A 317 2.50 -2.65 17.56
C SER A 317 2.22 -4.11 17.93
N GLY A 318 3.25 -4.89 18.20
CA GLY A 318 3.14 -6.32 18.56
C GLY A 318 3.03 -7.29 17.38
N THR A 319 2.77 -6.82 16.14
CA THR A 319 2.59 -7.69 14.95
C THR A 319 3.75 -8.65 14.74
N THR A 320 4.98 -8.17 14.80
CA THR A 320 6.19 -9.01 14.61
C THR A 320 6.26 -10.14 15.63
N ASN A 321 6.03 -9.80 16.91
CA ASN A 321 6.08 -10.78 18.01
C ASN A 321 4.95 -11.82 17.87
N LYS A 322 3.77 -11.39 17.44
CA LYS A 322 2.64 -12.29 17.21
C LYS A 322 2.89 -13.22 16.04
N ILE A 323 3.37 -12.71 14.90
CA ILE A 323 3.74 -13.55 13.74
C ILE A 323 4.78 -14.59 14.17
N TYR A 324 5.84 -14.16 14.89
CA TYR A 324 6.87 -15.06 15.39
C TYR A 324 6.29 -16.16 16.28
N SER A 325 5.45 -15.80 17.27
CA SER A 325 4.84 -16.75 18.19
C SER A 325 3.94 -17.77 17.48
N GLU A 326 3.13 -17.30 16.50
CA GLU A 326 2.23 -18.19 15.75
C GLU A 326 3.00 -19.13 14.81
N ILE A 327 3.99 -18.62 14.07
CA ILE A 327 4.84 -19.47 13.21
C ILE A 327 5.58 -20.50 14.08
N LYS A 328 6.11 -20.10 15.24
CA LYS A 328 6.88 -21.02 16.12
C LYS A 328 6.08 -22.18 16.64
N LYS A 329 4.76 -22.05 16.79
CA LYS A 329 3.85 -23.14 17.18
C LYS A 329 3.68 -24.18 16.07
N LEU A 330 3.84 -23.80 14.80
CA LEU A 330 3.50 -24.60 13.62
C LEU A 330 4.73 -25.23 12.94
N VAL A 331 5.93 -24.77 13.28
CA VAL A 331 7.18 -25.30 12.71
C VAL A 331 7.98 -26.10 13.74
N ASN A 332 8.97 -26.87 13.25
CA ASN A 332 9.88 -27.61 14.14
C ASN A 332 10.57 -26.67 15.13
N GLN A 333 10.70 -27.08 16.39
CA GLN A 333 11.29 -26.28 17.48
C GLN A 333 12.74 -25.81 17.17
N ASN A 334 13.49 -26.59 16.40
CA ASN A 334 14.87 -26.27 16.01
C ASN A 334 14.94 -25.31 14.80
N MET A 335 13.81 -25.00 14.15
CA MET A 335 13.79 -24.06 13.03
C MET A 335 14.17 -22.66 13.49
N LYS A 336 15.19 -22.09 12.89
CA LYS A 336 15.58 -20.71 13.09
C LYS A 336 14.68 -19.80 12.29
N ILE A 337 13.98 -18.90 12.98
CA ILE A 337 13.08 -17.92 12.36
C ILE A 337 13.68 -16.54 12.63
N ASN A 338 13.82 -15.75 11.57
CA ASN A 338 14.22 -14.36 11.67
C ASN A 338 13.25 -13.48 10.90
N ILE A 339 12.64 -12.52 11.59
CA ILE A 339 11.66 -11.60 11.01
C ILE A 339 12.26 -10.20 11.05
N HIS A 340 12.43 -9.63 9.86
CA HIS A 340 12.86 -8.26 9.69
C HIS A 340 11.64 -7.35 9.55
N SER A 341 11.48 -6.43 10.51
CA SER A 341 10.40 -5.45 10.53
C SER A 341 11.00 -4.04 10.55
N PRO A 342 11.15 -3.40 9.38
CA PRO A 342 11.70 -2.05 9.28
C PRO A 342 10.80 -1.00 9.96
N LYS A 343 11.40 0.11 10.39
CA LYS A 343 10.70 1.19 11.11
C LYS A 343 9.53 1.81 10.30
N ASN A 344 9.69 1.92 8.98
CA ASN A 344 8.69 2.51 8.09
C ASN A 344 8.28 1.51 6.99
N PRO A 345 7.57 0.40 7.35
CA PRO A 345 7.33 -0.69 6.41
C PRO A 345 6.43 -0.28 5.24
N HIS A 346 5.65 0.80 5.39
CA HIS A 346 4.79 1.35 4.35
C HIS A 346 5.55 2.08 3.23
N LEU A 347 6.85 2.37 3.40
CA LEU A 347 7.68 3.04 2.39
C LEU A 347 8.54 2.08 1.56
N LEU A 348 8.68 0.81 1.97
CA LEU A 348 9.65 -0.13 1.39
C LEU A 348 9.45 -0.32 -0.11
N CYS A 349 8.21 -0.50 -0.55
CA CYS A 349 7.88 -0.66 -1.96
C CYS A 349 8.41 0.53 -2.79
N TRP A 350 8.12 1.77 -2.36
CA TRP A 350 8.59 2.95 -3.07
C TRP A 350 10.12 3.08 -3.04
N ILE A 351 10.75 2.80 -1.89
CA ILE A 351 12.22 2.85 -1.74
C ILE A 351 12.88 1.83 -2.67
N GLY A 352 12.36 0.60 -2.72
CA GLY A 352 12.86 -0.43 -3.63
C GLY A 352 12.75 -0.01 -5.10
N GLY A 353 11.62 0.58 -5.51
CA GLY A 353 11.45 1.15 -6.84
C GLY A 353 12.46 2.25 -7.14
N SER A 354 12.74 3.12 -6.16
CA SER A 354 13.75 4.16 -6.27
C SER A 354 15.15 3.59 -6.50
N ILE A 355 15.51 2.52 -5.79
CA ILE A 355 16.81 1.85 -5.91
C ILE A 355 16.96 1.17 -7.28
N ILE A 356 16.02 0.28 -7.65
CA ILE A 356 16.16 -0.54 -8.86
C ILE A 356 16.15 0.32 -10.13
N SER A 357 15.38 1.39 -10.15
CA SER A 357 15.28 2.29 -11.31
C SER A 357 16.61 2.94 -11.71
N LYS A 358 17.61 2.93 -10.82
CA LYS A 358 18.96 3.46 -11.07
C LYS A 358 19.98 2.41 -11.50
N LEU A 359 19.63 1.12 -11.39
CA LEU A 359 20.54 0.06 -11.79
C LEU A 359 20.71 0.04 -13.32
N GLU A 360 21.95 -0.09 -13.79
CA GLU A 360 22.24 -0.14 -15.23
C GLU A 360 21.50 -1.29 -15.95
N ILE A 361 21.39 -2.44 -15.29
CA ILE A 361 20.68 -3.60 -15.84
C ILE A 361 19.20 -3.28 -16.07
N PHE A 362 18.61 -2.43 -15.24
CA PHE A 362 17.20 -2.06 -15.30
C PHE A 362 16.88 -1.20 -16.53
N LYS A 363 17.89 -0.53 -17.12
CA LYS A 363 17.68 0.29 -18.34
C LYS A 363 17.12 -0.51 -19.51
N LYS A 364 17.37 -1.83 -19.57
CA LYS A 364 16.89 -2.73 -20.62
C LYS A 364 15.46 -3.25 -20.34
N MET A 365 14.97 -3.07 -19.12
CA MET A 365 13.66 -3.59 -18.71
C MET A 365 12.51 -2.63 -19.09
N TRP A 366 12.80 -1.36 -19.33
CA TRP A 366 11.78 -0.39 -19.70
C TRP A 366 11.02 -0.82 -20.94
N ILE A 367 9.70 -0.70 -20.91
CA ILE A 367 8.83 -0.80 -22.07
C ILE A 367 8.83 0.56 -22.75
N THR A 368 9.35 0.64 -23.95
CA THR A 368 9.35 1.88 -24.73
C THR A 368 8.01 2.09 -25.42
N LYS A 369 7.69 3.34 -25.73
CA LYS A 369 6.48 3.68 -26.48
C LYS A 369 6.45 2.97 -27.84
N GLN A 370 7.59 2.88 -28.52
CA GLN A 370 7.72 2.16 -29.79
C GLN A 370 7.39 0.67 -29.63
N GLU A 371 7.95 -0.02 -28.63
CA GLU A 371 7.63 -1.44 -28.36
C GLU A 371 6.14 -1.64 -28.06
N TRP A 372 5.51 -0.69 -27.33
CA TRP A 372 4.08 -0.76 -27.04
C TRP A 372 3.22 -0.52 -28.29
N GLU A 373 3.61 0.43 -29.17
CA GLU A 373 2.92 0.68 -30.45
C GLU A 373 3.03 -0.52 -31.42
N GLU A 374 4.17 -1.23 -31.43
CA GLU A 374 4.41 -2.39 -32.27
C GLU A 374 3.73 -3.68 -31.76
N ASN A 375 3.73 -3.91 -30.45
CA ASN A 375 3.29 -5.17 -29.84
C ASN A 375 1.97 -5.07 -29.07
N GLY A 376 1.43 -3.85 -28.89
CA GLY A 376 0.23 -3.61 -28.11
C GLY A 376 0.42 -3.99 -26.63
N ASN A 377 -0.68 -4.40 -25.99
CA ASN A 377 -0.67 -4.76 -24.57
C ASN A 377 0.16 -6.01 -24.24
N LYS A 378 0.48 -6.84 -25.22
CA LYS A 378 1.24 -8.09 -25.01
C LYS A 378 2.59 -7.82 -24.33
N ILE A 379 3.30 -6.77 -24.75
CA ILE A 379 4.60 -6.40 -24.17
C ILE A 379 4.55 -6.08 -22.66
N LEU A 380 3.39 -5.61 -22.18
CA LEU A 380 3.18 -5.29 -20.76
C LEU A 380 3.21 -6.54 -19.87
N HIS A 381 2.93 -7.71 -20.45
CA HIS A 381 2.89 -8.98 -19.73
C HIS A 381 4.17 -9.78 -19.91
N GLU A 382 4.96 -9.49 -20.94
CA GLU A 382 6.24 -10.13 -21.20
C GLU A 382 7.40 -9.50 -20.41
N LYS A 383 7.35 -8.17 -20.21
CA LYS A 383 8.36 -7.42 -19.44
C LYS A 383 7.82 -7.07 -18.03
N THR A 384 7.89 -8.01 -17.10
CA THR A 384 7.51 -7.82 -15.68
C THR A 384 8.51 -8.49 -14.74
N ILE A 385 8.59 -8.02 -13.51
CA ILE A 385 9.38 -8.62 -12.41
C ILE A 385 8.43 -9.06 -11.30
#